data_f97ea5e82446c00bbea88a201b7aff22
#
_entry.id   f97ea5e82446c00bbea88a201b7aff22
#
_cell.length_a   1.000
_cell.length_b   1.000
_cell.length_c   1.000
_cell.angle_alpha   90.00
_cell.angle_beta   90.00
_cell.angle_gamma   90.00
#
_symmetry.space_group_name_H-M   'P 1'
#
loop_
_entity.id
_entity.type
_entity.pdbx_description
1 polymer ?
#
loop_
_entity_poly.entity_id
_entity_poly.type
_entity_poly.pdbx_seq_one_letter_code
_entity_poly.pdbx_strand_id
1 'polypeptide(L)'
;MNKILTILAAIMMAVMTSCSVKTVDVAFDPNVKDYTPVVVEILKSHPKGNVRILFGKGIYPFYPEHGAREFLTLSNNDSGDKRIAFLIKDMRNVTIEGNGSDFMFHGCMVPFAVKGSSNVTIKGVSVDYDYPWTFEGTVLSSDPVSRSFTVKVFPDTKYRIEGDRLFFGGYDWEYPMGESILFDPKTHRPFFDTCAYDHGYWSGEMGARDLGDGVVEFTRLSARDVPPVGSVWDDKGPTGLNRRFPAMAVLSSKNINIENVHIYRSGGMGLIAEYSENISVKGFSTAAHEGSPRMVTTSADATHFVSCNGKITIENSLFESMLDDAANIHGIYMLVDSVLSSNTLRAHFGHFQQVGDQFADEGDVISFVDKSNLRPVGSGRIRSIDKSDLKAYIIETDFDLGGVADPTNIALENISRGADVTIRNCTVRYNRARSLLLSTYGDVLVEDCDFASQMSGICVSGDANFWYESGRTKNIVIRNNKFTDLAIGANGPQAILQIDPEIPTKTRGNDFHYHNRVVFSGNTVSTFDSQIVYARSVGTLDISDNIFIDSKSYAPLFPGQPVIDVQFCGDVTIKGNDFSKWKPDAEISVHDCVKVENDSGLPVIDKPNPYRERNW
;
A
#
# COMPACT_ATOMS: atom_id res chain seq x y z
N MET A 1 16.21 -13.89 61.28
CA MET A 1 15.57 -12.95 60.32
C MET A 1 16.56 -12.34 59.33
N ASN A 2 17.79 -11.93 59.72
CA ASN A 2 18.71 -11.22 58.81
C ASN A 2 19.30 -12.07 57.65
N LYS A 3 19.43 -13.40 57.77
CA LYS A 3 19.97 -14.23 56.68
C LYS A 3 18.96 -14.52 55.57
N ILE A 4 17.67 -14.53 55.86
CA ILE A 4 16.62 -14.73 54.85
C ILE A 4 16.41 -13.44 54.01
N LEU A 5 16.51 -12.26 54.64
CA LEU A 5 16.45 -10.99 53.91
C LEU A 5 17.66 -10.80 52.96
N THR A 6 18.85 -11.29 53.35
CA THR A 6 20.06 -11.17 52.50
C THR A 6 19.99 -12.12 51.29
N ILE A 7 19.38 -13.30 51.45
CA ILE A 7 19.18 -14.24 50.33
C ILE A 7 18.09 -13.74 49.38
N LEU A 8 17.00 -13.15 49.89
CA LEU A 8 15.96 -12.52 49.05
C LEU A 8 16.48 -11.31 48.31
N ALA A 9 17.32 -10.48 48.94
CA ALA A 9 17.97 -9.34 48.24
C ALA A 9 18.99 -9.80 47.20
N ALA A 10 19.73 -10.88 47.43
CA ALA A 10 20.64 -11.48 46.46
C ALA A 10 19.89 -12.16 45.29
N ILE A 11 18.73 -12.78 45.52
CA ILE A 11 17.88 -13.35 44.47
C ILE A 11 17.21 -12.23 43.68
N MET A 12 16.75 -11.13 44.30
CA MET A 12 16.25 -9.95 43.57
C MET A 12 17.34 -9.25 42.75
N MET A 13 18.57 -9.14 43.24
CA MET A 13 19.68 -8.59 42.43
C MET A 13 20.08 -9.55 41.29
N ALA A 14 20.04 -10.86 41.49
CA ALA A 14 20.35 -11.81 40.41
C ALA A 14 19.27 -11.83 39.32
N VAL A 15 18.00 -11.52 39.66
CA VAL A 15 16.91 -11.38 38.67
C VAL A 15 16.97 -10.04 37.93
N MET A 16 17.54 -9.00 38.52
CA MET A 16 17.68 -7.69 37.86
C MET A 16 18.89 -7.58 36.91
N THR A 17 19.83 -8.51 36.93
CA THR A 17 21.04 -8.46 36.08
C THR A 17 20.89 -9.18 34.73
N SER A 18 19.72 -9.76 34.41
CA SER A 18 19.52 -10.49 33.14
C SER A 18 18.71 -9.75 32.06
N CYS A 19 18.38 -8.46 32.26
CA CYS A 19 17.54 -7.68 31.33
C CYS A 19 18.26 -6.47 30.69
N SER A 20 19.59 -6.41 30.71
CA SER A 20 20.29 -5.34 29.98
C SER A 20 20.35 -5.65 28.47
N VAL A 21 19.93 -4.69 27.66
CA VAL A 21 20.11 -4.75 26.21
C VAL A 21 21.62 -4.69 25.93
N LYS A 22 22.16 -5.69 25.26
CA LYS A 22 23.57 -5.75 24.87
C LYS A 22 23.78 -4.95 23.58
N THR A 23 24.75 -4.03 23.59
CA THR A 23 25.18 -3.34 22.37
C THR A 23 26.27 -4.15 21.67
N VAL A 24 26.11 -4.33 20.37
CA VAL A 24 27.09 -4.95 19.47
C VAL A 24 27.40 -3.91 18.39
N ASP A 25 28.66 -3.47 18.38
CA ASP A 25 29.15 -2.50 17.40
C ASP A 25 29.60 -3.22 16.14
N VAL A 26 29.15 -2.73 14.97
CA VAL A 26 29.57 -3.19 13.65
C VAL A 26 30.33 -2.06 12.97
N ALA A 27 31.65 -2.10 13.03
CA ALA A 27 32.50 -1.11 12.38
C ALA A 27 32.46 -1.31 10.86
N PHE A 28 32.48 -0.19 10.12
CA PHE A 28 32.67 -0.25 8.68
C PHE A 28 34.13 -0.57 8.33
N ASP A 29 34.31 -1.58 7.50
CA ASP A 29 35.61 -1.92 6.89
C ASP A 29 35.43 -2.05 5.36
N PRO A 30 36.07 -1.22 4.53
CA PRO A 30 35.91 -1.26 3.07
C PRO A 30 36.45 -2.56 2.43
N ASN A 31 37.19 -3.39 3.18
CA ASN A 31 37.66 -4.69 2.71
C ASN A 31 36.64 -5.81 2.89
N VAL A 32 35.65 -5.62 3.76
CA VAL A 32 34.51 -6.56 3.94
C VAL A 32 33.58 -6.41 2.76
N LYS A 33 33.43 -7.47 1.97
CA LYS A 33 32.62 -7.49 0.75
C LYS A 33 31.17 -7.92 0.99
N ASP A 34 30.88 -8.52 2.14
CA ASP A 34 29.54 -8.98 2.52
C ASP A 34 29.38 -8.95 4.04
N TYR A 35 28.46 -8.13 4.51
CA TYR A 35 28.12 -8.04 5.94
C TYR A 35 26.96 -8.98 6.35
N THR A 36 26.36 -9.69 5.40
CA THR A 36 25.26 -10.63 5.70
C THR A 36 25.65 -11.68 6.74
N PRO A 37 26.81 -12.37 6.64
CA PRO A 37 27.23 -13.33 7.67
C PRO A 37 27.39 -12.71 9.05
N VAL A 38 27.87 -11.47 9.12
CA VAL A 38 28.10 -10.77 10.39
C VAL A 38 26.77 -10.54 11.11
N VAL A 39 25.80 -10.00 10.40
CA VAL A 39 24.46 -9.71 10.96
C VAL A 39 23.71 -10.99 11.34
N VAL A 40 23.74 -11.98 10.46
CA VAL A 40 23.10 -13.29 10.70
C VAL A 40 23.68 -13.95 11.96
N GLU A 41 25.00 -13.89 12.16
CA GLU A 41 25.66 -14.45 13.35
C GLU A 41 25.31 -13.66 14.63
N ILE A 42 25.26 -12.33 14.56
CA ILE A 42 24.85 -11.50 15.69
C ILE A 42 23.41 -11.88 16.13
N LEU A 43 22.46 -11.97 15.19
CA LEU A 43 21.07 -12.31 15.49
C LEU A 43 20.94 -13.75 16.01
N LYS A 44 21.67 -14.72 15.44
CA LYS A 44 21.71 -16.11 15.93
C LYS A 44 22.28 -16.22 17.34
N SER A 45 23.30 -15.42 17.68
CA SER A 45 23.89 -15.42 19.02
C SER A 45 23.03 -14.76 20.08
N HIS A 46 21.93 -14.05 19.67
CA HIS A 46 20.96 -13.40 20.53
C HIS A 46 19.52 -13.89 20.26
N PRO A 47 19.22 -15.20 20.35
CA PRO A 47 17.97 -15.77 19.85
C PRO A 47 16.72 -15.31 20.59
N LYS A 48 16.87 -14.65 21.74
CA LYS A 48 15.77 -14.03 22.49
C LYS A 48 15.70 -12.51 22.31
N GLY A 49 16.62 -11.92 21.57
CA GLY A 49 16.78 -10.47 21.41
C GLY A 49 17.59 -9.86 22.56
N ASN A 50 17.11 -8.75 23.14
CA ASN A 50 17.84 -7.88 24.08
C ASN A 50 19.19 -7.43 23.49
N VAL A 51 19.19 -7.04 22.22
CA VAL A 51 20.37 -6.62 21.46
C VAL A 51 20.15 -5.31 20.73
N ARG A 52 21.14 -4.43 20.78
CA ARG A 52 21.26 -3.26 19.93
C ARG A 52 22.45 -3.45 19.01
N ILE A 53 22.21 -3.52 17.71
CA ILE A 53 23.26 -3.57 16.69
C ILE A 53 23.50 -2.14 16.21
N LEU A 54 24.68 -1.62 16.48
CA LEU A 54 25.06 -0.25 16.16
C LEU A 54 26.08 -0.25 15.03
N PHE A 55 25.72 0.27 13.87
CA PHE A 55 26.62 0.41 12.73
C PHE A 55 27.38 1.72 12.81
N GLY A 56 28.69 1.67 12.53
CA GLY A 56 29.46 2.86 12.18
C GLY A 56 28.97 3.44 10.84
N LYS A 57 29.23 4.73 10.59
CA LYS A 57 28.82 5.31 9.31
C LYS A 57 29.62 4.70 8.15
N GLY A 58 28.93 4.23 7.11
CA GLY A 58 29.56 3.59 5.93
C GLY A 58 28.54 3.02 4.94
N ILE A 59 29.06 2.37 3.90
CA ILE A 59 28.25 1.65 2.89
C ILE A 59 28.45 0.16 3.11
N TYR A 60 27.41 -0.54 3.54
CA TYR A 60 27.44 -1.95 3.93
C TYR A 60 26.82 -2.83 2.85
N PRO A 61 27.60 -3.64 2.13
CA PRO A 61 27.07 -4.59 1.15
C PRO A 61 26.50 -5.85 1.81
N PHE A 62 25.37 -6.32 1.29
CA PHE A 62 24.67 -7.54 1.72
C PHE A 62 24.34 -8.41 0.51
N TYR A 63 24.62 -9.72 0.62
CA TYR A 63 24.42 -10.69 -0.46
C TYR A 63 23.49 -11.84 -0.05
N PRO A 64 22.68 -12.38 -0.99
CA PRO A 64 21.69 -13.39 -0.69
C PRO A 64 22.24 -14.75 -0.28
N GLU A 65 23.49 -15.09 -0.68
CA GLU A 65 24.11 -16.39 -0.42
C GLU A 65 24.16 -16.73 1.08
N HIS A 66 24.41 -15.73 1.91
CA HIS A 66 24.52 -15.88 3.36
C HIS A 66 23.27 -15.43 4.13
N GLY A 67 22.24 -14.97 3.44
CA GLY A 67 20.99 -14.56 4.03
C GLY A 67 20.26 -15.71 4.76
N ALA A 68 19.63 -15.38 5.87
CA ALA A 68 18.74 -16.32 6.55
C ALA A 68 17.59 -16.73 5.63
N ARG A 69 17.15 -17.99 5.74
CA ARG A 69 16.01 -18.52 4.98
C ARG A 69 14.75 -18.51 5.82
N GLU A 70 13.68 -17.95 5.29
CA GLU A 70 12.35 -18.01 5.88
C GLU A 70 11.29 -18.00 4.79
N PHE A 71 10.24 -18.81 4.96
CA PHE A 71 9.05 -18.69 4.14
C PHE A 71 8.20 -17.54 4.67
N LEU A 72 7.96 -16.53 3.82
CA LEU A 72 7.08 -15.42 4.14
C LEU A 72 5.82 -15.51 3.28
N THR A 73 4.66 -15.45 3.93
CA THR A 73 3.40 -15.06 3.28
C THR A 73 3.36 -13.53 3.28
N LEU A 74 3.06 -12.93 2.15
CA LEU A 74 3.08 -11.48 1.99
C LEU A 74 1.87 -11.06 1.16
N SER A 75 0.88 -10.47 1.83
CA SER A 75 -0.34 -10.00 1.20
C SER A 75 -0.04 -8.99 0.10
N ASN A 76 -0.76 -9.10 -1.02
CA ASN A 76 -0.59 -8.24 -2.18
C ASN A 76 0.86 -8.17 -2.74
N ASN A 77 1.70 -9.11 -2.30
CA ASN A 77 3.04 -9.40 -2.80
C ASN A 77 3.14 -10.91 -3.11
N ASP A 78 4.30 -11.33 -3.58
CA ASP A 78 4.52 -12.74 -3.92
C ASP A 78 5.14 -13.49 -2.73
N SER A 79 4.36 -14.36 -2.11
CA SER A 79 4.78 -15.26 -1.04
C SER A 79 5.87 -16.24 -1.51
N GLY A 80 6.67 -16.76 -0.59
CA GLY A 80 7.67 -17.79 -0.90
C GLY A 80 8.87 -17.80 0.04
N ASP A 81 9.81 -18.69 -0.27
CA ASP A 81 11.11 -18.74 0.38
C ASP A 81 11.91 -17.46 0.07
N LYS A 82 12.32 -16.76 1.12
CA LYS A 82 13.11 -15.53 1.00
C LYS A 82 14.49 -15.70 1.61
N ARG A 83 15.46 -15.00 1.03
CA ARG A 83 16.75 -14.71 1.64
C ARG A 83 16.64 -13.39 2.36
N ILE A 84 17.04 -13.34 3.62
CA ILE A 84 16.81 -12.19 4.51
C ILE A 84 18.12 -11.81 5.18
N ALA A 85 18.50 -10.54 5.11
CA ALA A 85 19.68 -10.06 5.79
C ALA A 85 19.44 -9.94 7.31
N PHE A 86 18.39 -9.22 7.70
CA PHE A 86 18.02 -8.99 9.09
C PHE A 86 16.74 -9.75 9.44
N LEU A 87 16.85 -11.06 9.73
CA LEU A 87 15.72 -11.85 10.18
C LEU A 87 15.58 -11.75 11.72
N ILE A 88 14.66 -10.92 12.18
CA ILE A 88 14.30 -10.73 13.59
C ILE A 88 13.07 -11.60 13.89
N LYS A 89 13.29 -12.85 14.31
CA LYS A 89 12.22 -13.84 14.48
C LYS A 89 12.11 -14.29 15.93
N ASP A 90 10.91 -14.23 16.50
CA ASP A 90 10.59 -14.64 17.89
C ASP A 90 11.48 -13.95 18.94
N MET A 91 11.86 -12.70 18.67
CA MET A 91 12.78 -11.90 19.48
C MET A 91 12.07 -10.75 20.20
N ARG A 92 12.71 -10.22 21.26
CA ARG A 92 12.23 -9.04 21.99
C ARG A 92 13.34 -8.02 22.18
N ASN A 93 12.98 -6.72 22.21
CA ASN A 93 13.90 -5.62 22.48
C ASN A 93 15.12 -5.65 21.54
N VAL A 94 14.89 -5.56 20.25
CA VAL A 94 15.92 -5.51 19.21
C VAL A 94 15.98 -4.11 18.63
N THR A 95 17.18 -3.53 18.56
CA THR A 95 17.40 -2.25 17.89
C THR A 95 18.47 -2.42 16.81
N ILE A 96 18.14 -2.04 15.58
CA ILE A 96 19.07 -1.87 14.47
C ILE A 96 19.26 -0.36 14.28
N GLU A 97 20.46 0.13 14.48
CA GLU A 97 20.80 1.54 14.35
C GLU A 97 21.92 1.73 13.34
N GLY A 98 21.58 2.30 12.19
CA GLY A 98 22.51 2.48 11.07
C GLY A 98 23.33 3.75 11.13
N ASN A 99 22.99 4.69 12.01
CA ASN A 99 23.75 5.94 12.18
C ASN A 99 23.95 6.73 10.85
N GLY A 100 22.95 6.70 9.98
CA GLY A 100 22.99 7.32 8.65
C GLY A 100 23.86 6.56 7.63
N SER A 101 23.95 5.24 7.76
CA SER A 101 24.65 4.37 6.83
C SER A 101 23.76 3.91 5.69
N ASP A 102 24.41 3.62 4.57
CA ASP A 102 23.79 3.05 3.38
C ASP A 102 23.94 1.53 3.39
N PHE A 103 22.81 0.82 3.35
CA PHE A 103 22.76 -0.63 3.24
C PHE A 103 22.49 -1.00 1.79
N MET A 104 23.53 -1.50 1.11
CA MET A 104 23.50 -1.89 -0.30
C MET A 104 23.20 -3.38 -0.41
N PHE A 105 22.04 -3.72 -0.95
CA PHE A 105 21.60 -5.10 -1.15
C PHE A 105 21.87 -5.56 -2.58
N HIS A 106 22.23 -6.81 -2.70
CA HIS A 106 22.46 -7.46 -3.98
C HIS A 106 21.44 -8.58 -4.19
N GLY A 107 20.86 -8.63 -5.39
CA GLY A 107 20.01 -9.74 -5.80
C GLY A 107 18.70 -9.94 -5.01
N CYS A 108 18.24 -11.18 -5.05
CA CYS A 108 16.96 -11.62 -4.52
C CYS A 108 16.96 -11.75 -2.99
N MET A 109 16.87 -10.65 -2.26
CA MET A 109 16.77 -10.71 -0.81
C MET A 109 15.82 -9.65 -0.24
N VAL A 110 15.29 -9.94 0.94
CA VAL A 110 14.52 -9.02 1.77
C VAL A 110 15.48 -8.40 2.79
N PRO A 111 15.67 -7.08 2.80
CA PRO A 111 16.52 -6.41 3.77
C PRO A 111 16.16 -6.70 5.22
N PHE A 112 14.92 -6.45 5.62
CA PHE A 112 14.45 -6.62 6.98
C PHE A 112 13.18 -7.46 7.05
N ALA A 113 13.17 -8.50 7.87
CA ALA A 113 11.96 -9.22 8.25
C ALA A 113 11.84 -9.34 9.77
N VAL A 114 10.74 -8.83 10.30
CA VAL A 114 10.39 -8.91 11.73
C VAL A 114 9.18 -9.84 11.85
N LYS A 115 9.35 -11.02 12.46
CA LYS A 115 8.30 -12.04 12.52
C LYS A 115 8.13 -12.56 13.96
N GLY A 116 6.90 -12.53 14.48
CA GLY A 116 6.59 -13.00 15.83
C GLY A 116 7.33 -12.26 16.95
N SER A 117 7.75 -11.01 16.71
CA SER A 117 8.69 -10.30 17.58
C SER A 117 8.04 -9.08 18.25
N SER A 118 8.68 -8.53 19.28
CA SER A 118 8.15 -7.37 19.98
C SER A 118 9.22 -6.38 20.42
N ASN A 119 8.84 -5.09 20.49
CA ASN A 119 9.74 -3.97 20.84
C ASN A 119 10.95 -3.93 19.91
N VAL A 120 10.71 -3.83 18.62
CA VAL A 120 11.75 -3.75 17.58
C VAL A 120 11.84 -2.32 17.06
N THR A 121 13.06 -1.81 16.98
CA THR A 121 13.35 -0.50 16.40
C THR A 121 14.38 -0.64 15.28
N ILE A 122 14.06 -0.11 14.09
CA ILE A 122 14.98 0.01 12.96
C ILE A 122 15.10 1.49 12.63
N LYS A 123 16.31 2.03 12.69
CA LYS A 123 16.48 3.48 12.54
C LYS A 123 17.79 3.91 11.88
N GLY A 124 17.73 5.06 11.20
CA GLY A 124 18.90 5.75 10.65
C GLY A 124 19.64 4.95 9.59
N VAL A 125 18.92 4.26 8.69
CA VAL A 125 19.47 3.49 7.60
C VAL A 125 18.86 3.90 6.26
N SER A 126 19.62 3.79 5.18
CA SER A 126 19.05 3.72 3.84
C SER A 126 19.12 2.29 3.30
N VAL A 127 18.16 1.94 2.45
CA VAL A 127 18.08 0.67 1.72
C VAL A 127 18.20 0.98 0.23
N ASP A 128 19.17 0.37 -0.42
CA ASP A 128 19.33 0.45 -1.86
C ASP A 128 19.73 -0.90 -2.45
N TYR A 129 19.60 -1.05 -3.76
CA TYR A 129 20.03 -2.22 -4.50
C TYR A 129 21.00 -1.82 -5.60
N ASP A 130 21.95 -2.71 -5.93
CA ASP A 130 22.95 -2.51 -6.98
C ASP A 130 22.33 -2.35 -8.38
N TYR A 131 21.18 -3.00 -8.62
CA TYR A 131 20.41 -2.87 -9.85
C TYR A 131 18.97 -2.44 -9.54
N PRO A 132 18.38 -1.60 -10.40
CA PRO A 132 16.97 -1.24 -10.28
C PRO A 132 16.07 -2.44 -10.54
N TRP A 133 14.91 -2.46 -9.90
CA TRP A 133 13.89 -3.50 -10.06
C TRP A 133 12.95 -3.25 -11.25
N THR A 134 13.16 -2.17 -11.99
CA THR A 134 12.39 -1.80 -13.18
C THR A 134 13.32 -1.49 -14.35
N PHE A 135 12.81 -1.70 -15.55
CA PHE A 135 13.45 -1.24 -16.78
C PHE A 135 12.99 0.17 -17.07
N GLU A 136 13.89 1.12 -17.15
CA GLU A 136 13.56 2.50 -17.48
C GLU A 136 14.47 3.07 -18.57
N GLY A 137 13.89 3.99 -19.38
CA GLY A 137 14.65 4.72 -20.39
C GLY A 137 13.86 5.83 -21.05
N THR A 138 14.58 6.75 -21.70
CA THR A 138 13.99 7.89 -22.41
C THR A 138 13.54 7.48 -23.81
N VAL A 139 12.30 7.78 -24.16
CA VAL A 139 11.75 7.59 -25.53
C VAL A 139 12.40 8.58 -26.49
N LEU A 140 13.12 8.06 -27.48
CA LEU A 140 13.84 8.86 -28.48
C LEU A 140 13.02 9.11 -29.74
N SER A 141 12.22 8.14 -30.16
CA SER A 141 11.35 8.23 -31.33
C SER A 141 10.08 7.40 -31.13
N SER A 142 9.02 7.78 -31.84
CA SER A 142 7.74 7.07 -31.82
C SER A 142 7.10 7.14 -33.19
N ASP A 143 6.59 6.01 -33.69
CA ASP A 143 5.88 5.89 -34.96
C ASP A 143 4.50 5.25 -34.72
N PRO A 144 3.42 6.06 -34.78
CA PRO A 144 2.05 5.56 -34.61
C PRO A 144 1.60 4.64 -35.75
N VAL A 145 2.21 4.72 -36.91
CA VAL A 145 1.81 3.91 -38.09
C VAL A 145 2.34 2.48 -37.97
N SER A 146 3.63 2.33 -37.69
CA SER A 146 4.25 1.03 -37.46
C SER A 146 4.02 0.51 -36.02
N ARG A 147 3.47 1.34 -35.16
CA ARG A 147 3.27 1.06 -33.72
C ARG A 147 4.58 0.61 -33.05
N SER A 148 5.61 1.43 -33.29
CA SER A 148 6.95 1.19 -32.75
C SER A 148 7.52 2.46 -32.09
N PHE A 149 8.49 2.27 -31.21
CA PHE A 149 9.20 3.37 -30.58
C PHE A 149 10.62 2.93 -30.20
N THR A 150 11.51 3.90 -30.00
CA THR A 150 12.87 3.61 -29.53
C THR A 150 13.11 4.22 -28.17
N VAL A 151 13.85 3.50 -27.31
CA VAL A 151 14.18 3.92 -25.95
C VAL A 151 15.70 3.93 -25.78
N LYS A 152 16.23 5.03 -25.24
CA LYS A 152 17.58 5.08 -24.66
C LYS A 152 17.51 4.56 -23.23
N VAL A 153 17.97 3.35 -23.03
CA VAL A 153 17.96 2.66 -21.73
C VAL A 153 18.88 3.37 -20.74
N PHE A 154 18.48 3.51 -19.49
CA PHE A 154 19.33 4.11 -18.46
C PHE A 154 20.55 3.23 -18.14
N PRO A 155 21.72 3.83 -17.92
CA PRO A 155 23.01 3.10 -17.89
C PRO A 155 23.13 2.03 -16.81
N ASP A 156 22.39 2.17 -15.71
CA ASP A 156 22.39 1.22 -14.59
C ASP A 156 21.41 0.04 -14.78
N THR A 157 20.70 -0.01 -15.92
CA THR A 157 19.81 -1.13 -16.27
C THR A 157 20.58 -2.24 -16.98
N LYS A 158 20.63 -3.42 -16.37
CA LYS A 158 21.12 -4.64 -17.02
C LYS A 158 20.00 -5.26 -17.84
N TYR A 159 20.21 -5.46 -19.15
CA TYR A 159 19.26 -6.13 -20.02
C TYR A 159 19.93 -7.00 -21.07
N ARG A 160 19.16 -7.91 -21.66
CA ARG A 160 19.53 -8.68 -22.85
C ARG A 160 18.32 -8.90 -23.73
N ILE A 161 18.55 -9.19 -24.99
CA ILE A 161 17.51 -9.58 -25.94
C ILE A 161 17.81 -11.00 -26.42
N GLU A 162 16.80 -11.88 -26.36
CA GLU A 162 16.86 -13.23 -26.86
C GLU A 162 15.74 -13.42 -27.89
N GLY A 163 16.14 -13.71 -29.15
CA GLY A 163 15.24 -13.62 -30.27
C GLY A 163 14.75 -12.20 -30.49
N ASP A 164 13.48 -11.95 -30.20
CA ASP A 164 12.87 -10.63 -30.21
C ASP A 164 12.24 -10.26 -28.85
N ARG A 165 12.69 -10.88 -27.76
CA ARG A 165 12.19 -10.65 -26.40
C ARG A 165 13.25 -9.98 -25.54
N LEU A 166 12.88 -8.91 -24.86
CA LEU A 166 13.75 -8.24 -23.89
C LEU A 166 13.54 -8.82 -22.48
N PHE A 167 14.67 -9.08 -21.84
CA PHE A 167 14.75 -9.41 -20.41
C PHE A 167 15.63 -8.37 -19.73
N PHE A 168 15.23 -7.94 -18.54
CA PHE A 168 16.02 -7.06 -17.69
C PHE A 168 16.23 -7.69 -16.31
N GLY A 169 17.29 -7.31 -15.61
CA GLY A 169 17.60 -8.02 -14.39
C GLY A 169 18.69 -7.39 -13.55
N GLY A 170 19.10 -8.14 -12.53
CA GLY A 170 20.09 -7.74 -11.54
C GLY A 170 21.17 -8.79 -11.30
N TYR A 171 21.55 -8.96 -10.03
CA TYR A 171 22.62 -9.85 -9.61
C TYR A 171 22.29 -11.34 -9.88
N ASP A 172 21.13 -11.81 -9.40
CA ASP A 172 20.69 -13.21 -9.48
C ASP A 172 19.22 -13.36 -9.94
N TRP A 173 18.68 -12.35 -10.63
CA TRP A 173 17.32 -12.35 -11.12
C TRP A 173 17.22 -11.74 -12.51
N GLU A 174 16.16 -12.13 -13.23
CA GLU A 174 15.84 -11.62 -14.55
C GLU A 174 14.32 -11.72 -14.78
N TYR A 175 13.72 -10.66 -15.31
CA TYR A 175 12.30 -10.60 -15.66
C TYR A 175 12.13 -10.31 -17.15
N PRO A 176 11.13 -10.91 -17.82
CA PRO A 176 10.67 -10.40 -19.10
C PRO A 176 9.95 -9.07 -18.91
N MET A 177 9.72 -8.35 -20.00
CA MET A 177 8.83 -7.19 -19.99
C MET A 177 7.42 -7.61 -19.53
N GLY A 178 6.71 -6.70 -18.86
CA GLY A 178 5.41 -6.97 -18.25
C GLY A 178 4.51 -5.74 -18.18
N GLU A 179 4.42 -5.14 -17.03
CA GLU A 179 3.54 -4.00 -16.75
C GLU A 179 4.29 -2.67 -16.87
N SER A 180 3.87 -1.82 -17.79
CA SER A 180 4.55 -0.56 -18.08
C SER A 180 3.72 0.68 -17.76
N ILE A 181 4.41 1.81 -17.56
CA ILE A 181 3.83 3.13 -17.35
C ILE A 181 4.76 4.21 -17.91
N LEU A 182 4.19 5.38 -18.25
CA LEU A 182 4.94 6.55 -18.69
C LEU A 182 5.07 7.60 -17.59
N PHE A 183 6.24 8.27 -17.59
CA PHE A 183 6.50 9.42 -16.73
C PHE A 183 6.93 10.64 -17.57
N ASP A 184 6.59 11.81 -17.06
CA ASP A 184 7.11 13.08 -17.58
C ASP A 184 8.39 13.45 -16.80
N PRO A 185 9.57 13.45 -17.42
CA PRO A 185 10.84 13.74 -16.74
C PRO A 185 10.95 15.17 -16.22
N LYS A 186 10.11 16.11 -16.68
CA LYS A 186 10.11 17.49 -16.21
C LYS A 186 9.40 17.66 -14.88
N THR A 187 8.33 16.91 -14.68
CA THR A 187 7.49 16.97 -13.49
C THR A 187 7.71 15.81 -12.53
N HIS A 188 8.43 14.76 -12.97
CA HIS A 188 8.59 13.47 -12.29
C HIS A 188 7.29 12.71 -12.03
N ARG A 189 6.17 13.17 -12.60
CA ARG A 189 4.85 12.55 -12.42
C ARG A 189 4.59 11.50 -13.49
N PRO A 190 3.71 10.53 -13.24
CA PRO A 190 3.09 9.77 -14.31
C PRO A 190 2.57 10.72 -15.40
N PHE A 191 2.72 10.32 -16.65
CA PHE A 191 2.38 11.18 -17.78
C PHE A 191 0.88 11.50 -17.77
N PHE A 192 0.53 12.76 -18.10
CA PHE A 192 -0.87 13.19 -18.11
C PHE A 192 -1.71 12.39 -19.13
N ASP A 193 -2.95 12.07 -18.77
CA ASP A 193 -3.90 11.27 -19.55
C ASP A 193 -3.40 9.85 -19.89
N THR A 194 -2.49 9.31 -19.08
CA THR A 194 -2.15 7.89 -19.17
C THR A 194 -2.80 7.11 -18.05
N CYS A 195 -3.39 5.99 -18.39
CA CYS A 195 -3.76 4.98 -17.42
C CYS A 195 -2.51 4.14 -17.05
N ALA A 196 -2.53 3.56 -15.86
CA ALA A 196 -1.56 2.54 -15.53
C ALA A 196 -1.56 1.46 -16.62
N TYR A 197 -0.36 1.15 -17.13
CA TYR A 197 -0.10 0.07 -18.08
C TYR A 197 -0.69 0.25 -19.48
N ASP A 198 -1.11 1.46 -19.85
CA ASP A 198 -1.65 1.77 -21.17
C ASP A 198 -0.70 1.40 -22.31
N HIS A 199 0.60 1.48 -22.08
CA HIS A 199 1.62 1.31 -23.09
C HIS A 199 2.29 -0.06 -23.08
N GLY A 200 1.66 -1.06 -22.47
CA GLY A 200 2.22 -2.39 -22.49
C GLY A 200 1.86 -3.27 -21.31
N TYR A 201 0.65 -3.17 -20.80
CA TYR A 201 0.18 -4.11 -19.77
C TYR A 201 0.50 -5.57 -20.14
N TRP A 202 0.47 -5.85 -21.44
CA TRP A 202 0.87 -7.11 -22.04
C TRP A 202 2.17 -7.00 -22.83
N SER A 203 3.12 -6.19 -22.36
CA SER A 203 4.40 -5.97 -23.05
C SER A 203 5.20 -7.25 -23.32
N GLY A 204 4.87 -8.35 -22.66
CA GLY A 204 5.38 -9.67 -23.00
C GLY A 204 5.18 -10.08 -24.46
N GLU A 205 4.27 -9.46 -25.22
CA GLU A 205 4.07 -9.68 -26.65
C GLU A 205 4.84 -8.70 -27.55
N MET A 206 5.39 -7.63 -27.00
CA MET A 206 6.19 -6.68 -27.76
C MET A 206 7.47 -7.32 -28.27
N GLY A 207 7.85 -6.94 -29.51
CA GLY A 207 9.16 -7.25 -30.04
C GLY A 207 10.18 -6.21 -29.59
N ALA A 208 11.41 -6.66 -29.36
CA ALA A 208 12.53 -5.80 -29.01
C ALA A 208 13.73 -6.08 -29.91
N ARG A 209 14.40 -5.02 -30.37
CA ARG A 209 15.64 -5.09 -31.16
C ARG A 209 16.66 -4.10 -30.64
N ASP A 210 17.87 -4.59 -30.36
CA ASP A 210 19.00 -3.75 -29.99
C ASP A 210 19.51 -3.01 -31.24
N LEU A 211 19.59 -1.68 -31.13
CA LEU A 211 20.13 -0.80 -32.18
C LEU A 211 21.57 -0.37 -31.90
N GLY A 212 22.16 -0.84 -30.79
CA GLY A 212 23.46 -0.44 -30.30
C GLY A 212 23.41 0.81 -29.38
N ASP A 213 24.52 1.07 -28.72
CA ASP A 213 24.68 2.21 -27.80
C ASP A 213 23.58 2.32 -26.72
N GLY A 214 23.00 1.20 -26.27
CA GLY A 214 21.92 1.20 -25.29
C GLY A 214 20.60 1.78 -25.82
N VAL A 215 20.37 1.71 -27.12
CA VAL A 215 19.11 2.06 -27.76
C VAL A 215 18.38 0.79 -28.17
N VAL A 216 17.15 0.63 -27.71
CA VAL A 216 16.27 -0.50 -28.02
C VAL A 216 15.07 0.00 -28.80
N GLU A 217 14.75 -0.65 -29.91
CA GLU A 217 13.49 -0.47 -30.63
C GLU A 217 12.46 -1.49 -30.14
N PHE A 218 11.28 -1.01 -29.79
CA PHE A 218 10.12 -1.82 -29.47
C PHE A 218 9.10 -1.78 -30.58
N THR A 219 8.50 -2.92 -30.89
CA THR A 219 7.52 -3.13 -31.97
C THR A 219 6.32 -3.91 -31.46
N ARG A 220 5.25 -3.97 -32.24
CA ARG A 220 4.00 -4.67 -31.90
C ARG A 220 3.31 -4.13 -30.65
N LEU A 221 3.39 -2.84 -30.41
CA LEU A 221 2.74 -2.20 -29.27
C LEU A 221 1.21 -2.39 -29.35
N SER A 222 0.62 -2.97 -28.32
CA SER A 222 -0.83 -3.21 -28.22
C SER A 222 -1.61 -2.05 -27.56
N ALA A 223 -0.92 -1.11 -26.94
CA ALA A 223 -1.51 0.01 -26.23
C ALA A 223 -2.34 0.95 -27.12
N ARG A 224 -3.12 1.82 -26.50
CA ARG A 224 -3.95 2.84 -27.17
C ARG A 224 -3.09 3.73 -28.08
N ASP A 225 -2.00 4.27 -27.54
CA ASP A 225 -1.11 5.20 -28.23
C ASP A 225 0.36 4.80 -28.09
N VAL A 226 1.21 5.25 -28.99
CA VAL A 226 2.66 5.13 -28.82
C VAL A 226 3.17 6.15 -27.82
N PRO A 227 4.21 5.83 -27.02
CA PRO A 227 4.72 6.75 -26.00
C PRO A 227 5.28 8.04 -26.63
N PRO A 228 4.99 9.22 -26.06
CA PRO A 228 5.52 10.50 -26.56
C PRO A 228 7.04 10.57 -26.49
N VAL A 229 7.66 11.18 -27.50
CA VAL A 229 9.12 11.45 -27.50
C VAL A 229 9.51 12.33 -26.31
N GLY A 230 10.54 11.95 -25.61
CA GLY A 230 11.04 12.63 -24.42
C GLY A 230 10.41 12.17 -23.11
N SER A 231 9.37 11.31 -23.14
CA SER A 231 8.87 10.66 -21.92
C SER A 231 9.87 9.60 -21.41
N VAL A 232 9.75 9.22 -20.16
CA VAL A 232 10.42 8.05 -19.59
C VAL A 232 9.43 6.89 -19.60
N TRP A 233 9.83 5.80 -20.24
CA TRP A 233 9.09 4.56 -20.23
C TRP A 233 9.66 3.64 -19.17
N ASP A 234 8.80 3.19 -18.27
CA ASP A 234 9.11 2.23 -17.20
C ASP A 234 8.36 0.92 -17.44
N ASP A 235 9.01 -0.20 -17.10
CA ASP A 235 8.40 -1.52 -17.04
C ASP A 235 8.93 -2.28 -15.82
N LYS A 236 8.03 -2.74 -14.98
CA LYS A 236 8.39 -3.45 -13.74
C LYS A 236 8.35 -4.99 -13.86
N GLY A 237 8.14 -5.51 -15.08
CA GLY A 237 7.95 -6.94 -15.30
C GLY A 237 6.53 -7.41 -15.00
N PRO A 238 6.24 -8.71 -15.19
CA PRO A 238 4.89 -9.25 -15.07
C PRO A 238 4.42 -9.45 -13.63
N THR A 239 3.12 -9.40 -13.42
CA THR A 239 2.45 -9.84 -12.19
C THR A 239 2.93 -11.24 -11.78
N GLY A 240 3.17 -11.46 -10.48
CA GLY A 240 3.72 -12.71 -9.93
C GLY A 240 5.25 -12.74 -9.86
N LEU A 241 5.94 -11.72 -10.43
CA LEU A 241 7.39 -11.56 -10.29
C LEU A 241 7.77 -10.19 -9.71
N ASN A 242 6.97 -9.16 -9.97
CA ASN A 242 7.34 -7.76 -9.73
C ASN A 242 7.07 -7.24 -8.32
N ARG A 243 6.61 -8.10 -7.38
CA ARG A 243 6.35 -7.76 -5.96
C ARG A 243 6.96 -8.77 -4.99
N ARG A 244 8.12 -9.33 -5.31
CA ARG A 244 8.70 -10.45 -4.55
C ARG A 244 9.58 -10.02 -3.38
N PHE A 245 10.17 -8.84 -3.40
CA PHE A 245 11.20 -8.44 -2.46
C PHE A 245 10.90 -7.07 -1.84
N PRO A 246 9.96 -6.97 -0.87
CA PRO A 246 9.76 -5.73 -0.12
C PRO A 246 11.03 -5.39 0.68
N ALA A 247 11.29 -4.10 0.90
CA ALA A 247 12.43 -3.68 1.71
C ALA A 247 12.27 -4.06 3.18
N MET A 248 11.04 -4.01 3.69
CA MET A 248 10.72 -4.35 5.07
C MET A 248 9.43 -5.16 5.15
N ALA A 249 9.46 -6.28 5.88
CA ALA A 249 8.27 -7.09 6.20
C ALA A 249 8.12 -7.23 7.73
N VAL A 250 6.94 -6.92 8.27
CA VAL A 250 6.61 -6.99 9.70
C VAL A 250 5.39 -7.90 9.88
N LEU A 251 5.60 -9.10 10.38
CA LEU A 251 4.58 -10.15 10.42
C LEU A 251 4.29 -10.58 11.85
N SER A 252 3.02 -10.57 12.26
CA SER A 252 2.57 -11.02 13.59
C SER A 252 3.41 -10.45 14.74
N SER A 253 3.75 -9.18 14.67
CA SER A 253 4.70 -8.53 15.58
C SER A 253 4.08 -7.34 16.31
N LYS A 254 4.72 -6.88 17.41
CA LYS A 254 4.12 -5.86 18.28
C LYS A 254 5.13 -4.80 18.70
N ASN A 255 4.68 -3.55 18.78
CA ASN A 255 5.48 -2.38 19.17
C ASN A 255 6.71 -2.21 18.27
N ILE A 256 6.46 -1.89 17.02
CA ILE A 256 7.48 -1.74 15.98
C ILE A 256 7.70 -0.26 15.69
N ASN A 257 8.96 0.18 15.75
CA ASN A 257 9.35 1.54 15.46
C ASN A 257 10.30 1.56 14.25
N ILE A 258 9.95 2.35 13.24
CA ILE A 258 10.74 2.59 12.05
C ILE A 258 11.02 4.08 11.99
N GLU A 259 12.27 4.49 12.15
CA GLU A 259 12.62 5.89 12.33
C GLU A 259 13.77 6.31 11.40
N ASN A 260 13.54 7.35 10.59
CA ASN A 260 14.56 7.87 9.67
C ASN A 260 15.16 6.75 8.79
N VAL A 261 14.29 6.00 8.13
CA VAL A 261 14.63 4.97 7.16
C VAL A 261 14.33 5.48 5.77
N HIS A 262 15.28 5.33 4.86
CA HIS A 262 15.16 5.76 3.48
C HIS A 262 15.24 4.57 2.52
N ILE A 263 14.26 4.43 1.64
CA ILE A 263 14.22 3.37 0.62
C ILE A 263 14.43 4.01 -0.75
N TYR A 264 15.59 3.75 -1.36
CA TYR A 264 15.88 4.19 -2.72
C TYR A 264 15.28 3.26 -3.75
N ARG A 265 15.37 1.93 -3.54
CA ARG A 265 14.87 0.90 -4.45
C ARG A 265 14.30 -0.28 -3.68
N SER A 266 13.23 -0.89 -4.21
CA SER A 266 12.67 -2.13 -3.68
C SER A 266 11.94 -2.92 -4.78
N GLY A 267 12.12 -4.24 -4.81
CA GLY A 267 11.43 -5.17 -5.70
C GLY A 267 10.07 -5.62 -5.18
N GLY A 268 9.38 -4.75 -4.51
CA GLY A 268 8.07 -4.90 -3.90
C GLY A 268 7.68 -3.62 -3.20
N MET A 269 7.03 -3.73 -2.05
CA MET A 269 6.68 -2.59 -1.19
C MET A 269 7.89 -2.06 -0.42
N GLY A 270 7.85 -0.79 0.00
CA GLY A 270 8.83 -0.24 0.92
C GLY A 270 8.71 -0.87 2.30
N LEU A 271 7.51 -0.88 2.86
CA LEU A 271 7.15 -1.54 4.12
C LEU A 271 5.82 -2.28 3.95
N ILE A 272 5.78 -3.57 4.31
CA ILE A 272 4.53 -4.29 4.53
C ILE A 272 4.46 -4.76 5.98
N ALA A 273 3.32 -4.52 6.64
CA ALA A 273 3.03 -4.99 7.98
C ALA A 273 1.72 -5.76 8.00
N GLU A 274 1.74 -6.99 8.53
CA GLU A 274 0.59 -7.87 8.55
C GLU A 274 0.34 -8.42 9.94
N TYR A 275 -0.94 -8.46 10.32
CA TYR A 275 -1.38 -9.04 11.59
C TYR A 275 -0.56 -8.55 12.79
N SER A 276 -0.10 -7.31 12.73
CA SER A 276 0.81 -6.71 13.69
C SER A 276 0.14 -5.61 14.50
N GLU A 277 0.75 -5.21 15.61
CA GLU A 277 0.12 -4.29 16.56
C GLU A 277 1.09 -3.18 16.98
N ASN A 278 0.60 -1.94 17.02
CA ASN A 278 1.34 -0.74 17.44
C ASN A 278 2.59 -0.51 16.58
N ILE A 279 2.39 0.09 15.42
CA ILE A 279 3.44 0.37 14.44
C ILE A 279 3.62 1.88 14.32
N SER A 280 4.85 2.34 14.53
CA SER A 280 5.24 3.74 14.37
C SER A 280 6.24 3.86 13.23
N VAL A 281 5.89 4.69 12.24
CA VAL A 281 6.71 5.01 11.06
C VAL A 281 6.96 6.52 11.08
N LYS A 282 8.20 6.94 11.32
CA LYS A 282 8.55 8.34 11.45
C LYS A 282 9.78 8.71 10.66
N GLY A 283 9.68 9.76 9.84
CA GLY A 283 10.79 10.16 8.98
C GLY A 283 11.17 9.09 7.96
N PHE A 284 10.20 8.27 7.58
CA PHE A 284 10.38 7.25 6.54
C PHE A 284 10.28 7.90 5.17
N SER A 285 11.10 7.47 4.23
CA SER A 285 10.95 7.95 2.87
C SER A 285 11.19 6.90 1.82
N THR A 286 10.43 7.00 0.73
CA THR A 286 10.72 6.42 -0.57
C THR A 286 10.99 7.59 -1.52
N ALA A 287 12.21 7.72 -2.02
CA ALA A 287 12.55 8.75 -2.99
C ALA A 287 13.80 8.33 -3.77
N ALA A 288 13.89 8.68 -5.05
CA ALA A 288 15.07 8.39 -5.85
C ALA A 288 16.29 9.19 -5.36
N HIS A 289 17.48 8.73 -5.71
CA HIS A 289 18.71 9.50 -5.48
C HIS A 289 18.63 10.88 -6.13
N GLU A 290 19.14 11.89 -5.45
CA GLU A 290 19.20 13.25 -6.00
C GLU A 290 19.96 13.26 -7.32
N GLY A 291 19.36 13.87 -8.35
CA GLY A 291 19.92 13.91 -9.71
C GLY A 291 19.80 12.60 -10.51
N SER A 292 19.19 11.57 -9.97
CA SER A 292 18.89 10.34 -10.72
C SER A 292 17.86 10.63 -11.83
N PRO A 293 18.05 10.07 -13.04
CA PRO A 293 17.02 10.14 -14.08
C PRO A 293 15.83 9.18 -13.82
N ARG A 294 15.93 8.33 -12.80
CA ARG A 294 14.94 7.31 -12.47
C ARG A 294 13.66 7.90 -11.91
N MET A 295 12.54 7.31 -12.34
CA MET A 295 11.19 7.72 -11.94
C MET A 295 10.59 6.79 -10.88
N VAL A 296 11.18 5.60 -10.66
CA VAL A 296 10.60 4.55 -9.81
C VAL A 296 11.53 4.19 -8.65
N THR A 297 10.95 4.10 -7.45
CA THR A 297 11.62 3.67 -6.21
C THR A 297 11.16 2.27 -5.78
N THR A 298 9.86 2.05 -5.63
CA THR A 298 9.28 0.76 -5.25
C THR A 298 8.34 0.27 -6.35
N SER A 299 8.35 -1.02 -6.64
CA SER A 299 7.47 -1.61 -7.67
C SER A 299 6.01 -1.77 -7.21
N ALA A 300 5.71 -1.46 -5.95
CA ALA A 300 4.40 -1.46 -5.31
C ALA A 300 4.31 -0.29 -4.30
N ASP A 301 3.48 -0.43 -3.24
CA ASP A 301 3.23 0.62 -2.25
C ASP A 301 4.49 1.08 -1.50
N ALA A 302 4.48 2.32 -1.03
CA ALA A 302 5.49 2.75 -0.05
C ALA A 302 5.27 2.06 1.29
N THR A 303 4.03 2.03 1.79
CA THR A 303 3.66 1.35 3.05
C THR A 303 2.32 0.63 2.91
N HIS A 304 2.21 -0.55 3.51
CA HIS A 304 1.01 -1.39 3.42
C HIS A 304 0.75 -2.09 4.77
N PHE A 305 -0.50 -2.05 5.25
CA PHE A 305 -0.88 -2.57 6.56
C PHE A 305 -2.11 -3.45 6.45
N VAL A 306 -1.94 -4.76 6.66
CA VAL A 306 -3.01 -5.75 6.51
C VAL A 306 -3.40 -6.33 7.85
N SER A 307 -4.68 -6.28 8.20
CA SER A 307 -5.23 -6.86 9.45
C SER A 307 -4.44 -6.45 10.70
N CYS A 308 -3.86 -5.25 10.71
CA CYS A 308 -3.14 -4.70 11.84
C CYS A 308 -4.11 -4.25 12.95
N ASN A 309 -3.60 -4.12 14.18
CA ASN A 309 -4.36 -3.72 15.34
C ASN A 309 -3.63 -2.66 16.18
N GLY A 310 -4.29 -2.16 17.25
CA GLY A 310 -3.75 -1.11 18.10
C GLY A 310 -3.61 0.21 17.35
N LYS A 311 -2.40 0.78 17.29
CA LYS A 311 -2.17 2.07 16.65
C LYS A 311 -1.15 2.00 15.52
N ILE A 312 -1.49 2.59 14.37
CA ILE A 312 -0.55 2.87 13.27
C ILE A 312 -0.32 4.39 13.23
N THR A 313 0.94 4.80 13.28
CA THR A 313 1.31 6.21 13.18
C THR A 313 2.32 6.38 12.04
N ILE A 314 2.03 7.28 11.10
CA ILE A 314 2.92 7.66 9.98
C ILE A 314 3.12 9.17 10.06
N GLU A 315 4.34 9.60 10.37
CA GLU A 315 4.62 11.02 10.62
C GLU A 315 5.90 11.48 9.93
N ASN A 316 5.91 12.75 9.48
CA ASN A 316 7.09 13.44 8.93
C ASN A 316 7.77 12.62 7.82
N SER A 317 6.98 12.04 6.92
CA SER A 317 7.44 11.05 5.94
C SER A 317 7.27 11.57 4.50
N LEU A 318 8.13 11.09 3.61
CA LEU A 318 8.15 11.48 2.19
C LEU A 318 7.94 10.25 1.32
N PHE A 319 6.90 10.25 0.53
CA PHE A 319 6.54 9.17 -0.37
C PHE A 319 6.54 9.64 -1.82
N GLU A 320 7.55 9.25 -2.58
CA GLU A 320 7.73 9.63 -3.98
C GLU A 320 8.00 8.43 -4.86
N SER A 321 7.47 8.47 -6.08
CA SER A 321 7.94 7.59 -7.17
C SER A 321 7.68 6.10 -6.97
N MET A 322 6.72 5.71 -6.15
CA MET A 322 6.28 4.33 -6.07
C MET A 322 5.23 4.01 -7.15
N LEU A 323 5.18 2.75 -7.56
CA LEU A 323 4.24 2.28 -8.58
C LEU A 323 2.88 1.85 -8.02
N ASP A 324 2.59 2.20 -6.77
CA ASP A 324 1.27 2.05 -6.17
C ASP A 324 1.03 3.12 -5.07
N ASP A 325 0.24 2.83 -4.04
CA ASP A 325 -0.18 3.78 -3.02
C ASP A 325 0.96 4.19 -2.06
N ALA A 326 0.84 5.37 -1.45
CA ALA A 326 1.77 5.72 -0.37
C ALA A 326 1.46 4.97 0.92
N ALA A 327 0.19 4.79 1.22
CA ALA A 327 -0.25 3.90 2.30
C ALA A 327 -1.57 3.22 1.94
N ASN A 328 -1.60 1.90 2.08
CA ASN A 328 -2.82 1.09 2.02
C ASN A 328 -3.04 0.42 3.38
N ILE A 329 -4.25 0.55 3.95
CA ILE A 329 -4.59 0.05 5.28
C ILE A 329 -5.93 -0.66 5.22
N HIS A 330 -5.94 -1.99 5.38
CA HIS A 330 -7.15 -2.79 5.24
C HIS A 330 -7.11 -4.11 6.04
N GLY A 331 -8.27 -4.77 6.13
CA GLY A 331 -8.39 -6.16 6.53
C GLY A 331 -8.53 -7.08 5.30
N ILE A 332 -8.89 -8.35 5.53
CA ILE A 332 -9.06 -9.35 4.48
C ILE A 332 -10.50 -9.88 4.51
N TYR A 333 -11.10 -10.09 3.34
CA TYR A 333 -12.27 -10.93 3.17
C TYR A 333 -11.86 -12.36 2.80
N MET A 334 -12.29 -13.36 3.57
CA MET A 334 -12.29 -14.75 3.13
C MET A 334 -13.66 -15.15 2.60
N LEU A 335 -13.72 -15.98 1.58
CA LEU A 335 -14.96 -16.42 0.95
C LEU A 335 -15.40 -17.77 1.48
N VAL A 336 -16.67 -17.92 1.82
CA VAL A 336 -17.23 -19.20 2.28
C VAL A 336 -17.39 -20.15 1.10
N ASP A 337 -16.74 -21.31 1.18
CA ASP A 337 -16.88 -22.41 0.22
C ASP A 337 -18.10 -23.29 0.53
N SER A 338 -18.21 -23.68 1.80
CA SER A 338 -19.24 -24.61 2.25
C SER A 338 -19.47 -24.52 3.75
N VAL A 339 -20.68 -24.82 4.16
CA VAL A 339 -21.09 -25.03 5.56
C VAL A 339 -20.99 -26.52 5.87
N LEU A 340 -20.17 -26.86 6.87
CA LEU A 340 -19.90 -28.24 7.29
C LEU A 340 -20.85 -28.67 8.40
N SER A 341 -21.31 -27.74 9.25
CA SER A 341 -22.32 -27.94 10.28
C SER A 341 -23.02 -26.61 10.58
N SER A 342 -23.94 -26.57 11.53
CA SER A 342 -24.64 -25.33 11.92
C SER A 342 -23.73 -24.20 12.37
N ASN A 343 -22.48 -24.48 12.73
CA ASN A 343 -21.53 -23.50 13.27
C ASN A 343 -20.09 -23.66 12.72
N THR A 344 -19.90 -24.53 11.75
CA THR A 344 -18.58 -24.81 11.14
C THR A 344 -18.65 -24.63 9.64
N LEU A 345 -17.68 -23.93 9.08
CA LEU A 345 -17.56 -23.65 7.67
C LEU A 345 -16.14 -23.85 7.16
N ARG A 346 -16.03 -23.99 5.84
CA ARG A 346 -14.78 -23.89 5.10
C ARG A 346 -14.78 -22.57 4.33
N ALA A 347 -13.67 -21.82 4.43
CA ALA A 347 -13.48 -20.55 3.72
C ALA A 347 -12.10 -20.47 3.09
N HIS A 348 -11.99 -19.80 1.93
CA HIS A 348 -10.75 -19.63 1.19
C HIS A 348 -10.42 -18.14 0.98
N PHE A 349 -9.15 -17.85 0.64
CA PHE A 349 -8.73 -16.52 0.22
C PHE A 349 -9.18 -16.23 -1.21
N GLY A 350 -9.81 -15.08 -1.42
CA GLY A 350 -10.33 -14.70 -2.73
C GLY A 350 -9.23 -14.29 -3.73
N HIS A 351 -8.14 -13.68 -3.25
CA HIS A 351 -7.02 -13.25 -4.08
C HIS A 351 -5.80 -14.16 -3.91
N PHE A 352 -5.13 -14.51 -5.02
CA PHE A 352 -4.00 -15.44 -5.00
C PHE A 352 -2.79 -14.95 -4.18
N GLN A 353 -2.59 -13.64 -4.08
CA GLN A 353 -1.53 -13.02 -3.28
C GLN A 353 -1.89 -12.88 -1.78
N GLN A 354 -3.07 -13.36 -1.36
CA GLN A 354 -3.46 -13.43 0.06
C GLN A 354 -3.40 -14.86 0.60
N VAL A 355 -3.11 -15.84 -0.24
CA VAL A 355 -3.08 -17.25 0.15
C VAL A 355 -2.04 -17.50 1.25
N GLY A 356 -2.51 -17.97 2.41
CA GLY A 356 -1.70 -18.26 3.58
C GLY A 356 -1.53 -17.09 4.55
N ASP A 357 -2.17 -15.95 4.29
CA ASP A 357 -2.16 -14.82 5.21
C ASP A 357 -2.83 -15.17 6.54
N GLN A 358 -2.42 -14.47 7.58
CA GLN A 358 -3.04 -14.59 8.90
C GLN A 358 -4.37 -13.83 8.92
N PHE A 359 -5.49 -14.57 8.87
CA PHE A 359 -6.83 -13.99 8.90
C PHE A 359 -7.34 -13.71 10.29
N ALA A 360 -7.33 -14.73 11.18
CA ALA A 360 -7.90 -14.64 12.52
C ALA A 360 -7.27 -15.68 13.46
N ASP A 361 -7.45 -15.53 14.76
CA ASP A 361 -7.13 -16.49 15.80
C ASP A 361 -8.37 -16.91 16.59
N GLU A 362 -8.24 -17.98 17.38
CA GLU A 362 -9.27 -18.38 18.35
C GLU A 362 -9.59 -17.23 19.30
N GLY A 363 -10.88 -16.96 19.48
CA GLY A 363 -11.38 -15.85 20.30
C GLY A 363 -11.66 -14.56 19.52
N ASP A 364 -11.16 -14.41 18.30
CA ASP A 364 -11.53 -13.27 17.43
C ASP A 364 -13.02 -13.35 17.05
N VAL A 365 -13.61 -12.19 16.79
CA VAL A 365 -14.98 -12.08 16.28
C VAL A 365 -14.93 -11.81 14.79
N ILE A 366 -15.61 -12.66 14.03
CA ILE A 366 -15.76 -12.48 12.58
C ILE A 366 -17.19 -12.03 12.26
N SER A 367 -17.31 -11.16 11.27
CA SER A 367 -18.57 -10.75 10.67
C SER A 367 -18.81 -11.59 9.41
N PHE A 368 -20.05 -12.02 9.23
CA PHE A 368 -20.54 -12.68 8.03
C PHE A 368 -21.18 -11.61 7.15
N VAL A 369 -20.63 -11.39 5.96
CA VAL A 369 -20.99 -10.26 5.08
C VAL A 369 -21.55 -10.77 3.77
N ASP A 370 -22.74 -10.30 3.39
CA ASP A 370 -23.30 -10.56 2.06
C ASP A 370 -22.49 -9.79 1.00
N LYS A 371 -21.86 -10.51 0.08
CA LYS A 371 -21.01 -9.94 -0.99
C LYS A 371 -21.76 -9.04 -1.96
N SER A 372 -23.06 -9.24 -2.11
CA SER A 372 -23.87 -8.49 -3.07
C SER A 372 -24.14 -7.05 -2.64
N ASN A 373 -23.97 -6.73 -1.34
CA ASN A 373 -24.29 -5.41 -0.78
C ASN A 373 -23.38 -4.99 0.39
N LEU A 374 -22.42 -5.82 0.76
CA LEU A 374 -21.48 -5.66 1.88
C LEU A 374 -22.15 -5.50 3.26
N ARG A 375 -23.39 -6.00 3.42
CA ARG A 375 -24.12 -5.97 4.69
C ARG A 375 -23.70 -7.12 5.60
N PRO A 376 -23.47 -6.86 6.88
CA PRO A 376 -23.35 -7.94 7.86
C PRO A 376 -24.71 -8.65 8.01
N VAL A 377 -24.70 -9.98 7.87
CA VAL A 377 -25.84 -10.85 8.15
C VAL A 377 -25.78 -11.41 9.57
N GLY A 378 -24.63 -11.32 10.23
CA GLY A 378 -24.41 -11.72 11.59
C GLY A 378 -22.93 -11.66 11.97
N SER A 379 -22.61 -12.03 13.19
CA SER A 379 -21.23 -12.13 13.66
C SER A 379 -21.11 -13.26 14.68
N GLY A 380 -19.92 -13.87 14.76
CA GLY A 380 -19.63 -14.93 15.71
C GLY A 380 -18.20 -14.93 16.19
N ARG A 381 -17.98 -15.42 17.40
CA ARG A 381 -16.65 -15.62 17.97
C ARG A 381 -16.08 -16.94 17.47
N ILE A 382 -14.85 -16.95 17.01
CA ILE A 382 -14.14 -18.16 16.60
C ILE A 382 -13.87 -19.03 17.83
N ARG A 383 -14.32 -20.28 17.79
CA ARG A 383 -14.07 -21.31 18.79
C ARG A 383 -12.84 -22.14 18.45
N SER A 384 -12.68 -22.45 17.16
CA SER A 384 -11.49 -23.11 16.63
C SER A 384 -11.26 -22.72 15.18
N ILE A 385 -10.01 -22.75 14.75
CA ILE A 385 -9.60 -22.46 13.37
C ILE A 385 -8.46 -23.41 12.96
N ASP A 386 -8.71 -24.22 11.93
CA ASP A 386 -7.67 -25.07 11.33
C ASP A 386 -7.09 -24.35 10.09
N LYS A 387 -5.81 -24.04 10.16
CA LYS A 387 -5.00 -23.35 9.13
C LYS A 387 -4.02 -24.30 8.44
N SER A 388 -4.21 -25.60 8.54
CA SER A 388 -3.29 -26.61 7.97
C SER A 388 -3.25 -26.57 6.44
N ASP A 389 -4.35 -26.18 5.78
CA ASP A 389 -4.40 -25.86 4.35
C ASP A 389 -4.23 -24.34 4.19
N LEU A 390 -3.09 -23.90 3.65
CA LEU A 390 -2.84 -22.47 3.41
C LEU A 390 -3.83 -21.79 2.45
N LYS A 391 -4.54 -22.57 1.64
CA LYS A 391 -5.51 -22.03 0.67
C LYS A 391 -6.89 -21.79 1.27
N ALA A 392 -7.26 -22.58 2.28
CA ALA A 392 -8.58 -22.52 2.87
C ALA A 392 -8.57 -23.01 4.33
N TYR A 393 -9.28 -22.32 5.19
CA TYR A 393 -9.38 -22.61 6.63
C TYR A 393 -10.72 -23.28 6.95
N ILE A 394 -10.71 -24.14 7.98
CA ILE A 394 -11.92 -24.65 8.60
C ILE A 394 -12.14 -23.85 9.88
N ILE A 395 -13.27 -23.18 9.98
CA ILE A 395 -13.58 -22.23 11.06
C ILE A 395 -14.85 -22.67 11.78
N GLU A 396 -14.77 -22.88 13.08
CA GLU A 396 -15.90 -23.08 13.97
C GLU A 396 -16.18 -21.79 14.75
N THR A 397 -17.45 -21.35 14.80
CA THR A 397 -17.86 -20.15 15.52
C THR A 397 -19.03 -20.44 16.45
N ASP A 398 -19.48 -19.44 17.22
CA ASP A 398 -20.72 -19.49 18.00
C ASP A 398 -21.94 -18.93 17.23
N PHE A 399 -21.78 -18.58 15.96
CA PHE A 399 -22.88 -18.13 15.10
C PHE A 399 -23.56 -19.32 14.42
N ASP A 400 -24.90 -19.31 14.40
CA ASP A 400 -25.68 -20.35 13.71
C ASP A 400 -25.84 -20.01 12.23
N LEU A 401 -25.20 -20.79 11.38
CA LEU A 401 -25.21 -20.67 9.93
C LEU A 401 -26.49 -21.23 9.28
N GLY A 402 -27.33 -21.93 10.06
CA GLY A 402 -28.56 -22.57 9.53
C GLY A 402 -29.61 -21.59 9.00
N GLY A 403 -29.53 -20.31 9.38
CA GLY A 403 -30.39 -19.24 8.88
C GLY A 403 -29.88 -18.50 7.65
N VAL A 404 -28.67 -18.80 7.15
CA VAL A 404 -28.06 -18.14 6.00
C VAL A 404 -28.57 -18.79 4.71
N ALA A 405 -29.30 -18.02 3.90
CA ALA A 405 -29.98 -18.54 2.72
C ALA A 405 -29.01 -19.05 1.62
N ASP A 406 -27.89 -18.34 1.40
CA ASP A 406 -26.85 -18.73 0.47
C ASP A 406 -25.47 -18.50 1.10
N PRO A 407 -24.87 -19.52 1.72
CA PRO A 407 -23.56 -19.39 2.32
C PRO A 407 -22.45 -19.04 1.33
N THR A 408 -22.57 -19.41 0.07
CA THR A 408 -21.54 -19.14 -0.95
C THR A 408 -21.49 -17.66 -1.37
N ASN A 409 -22.54 -16.90 -1.05
CA ASN A 409 -22.56 -15.45 -1.22
C ASN A 409 -22.04 -14.69 0.03
N ILE A 410 -21.45 -15.39 0.99
CA ILE A 410 -20.91 -14.82 2.22
C ILE A 410 -19.39 -14.66 2.14
N ALA A 411 -18.93 -13.49 2.55
CA ALA A 411 -17.53 -13.22 2.89
C ALA A 411 -17.38 -13.10 4.41
N LEU A 412 -16.24 -13.49 4.93
CA LEU A 412 -15.87 -13.37 6.33
C LEU A 412 -14.93 -12.20 6.52
N GLU A 413 -15.17 -11.39 7.52
CA GLU A 413 -14.35 -10.24 7.90
C GLU A 413 -13.99 -10.31 9.38
N ASN A 414 -12.71 -10.16 9.72
CA ASN A 414 -12.28 -10.14 11.12
C ASN A 414 -12.49 -8.74 11.74
N ILE A 415 -13.52 -8.58 12.54
CA ILE A 415 -13.87 -7.33 13.20
C ILE A 415 -13.23 -7.12 14.57
N SER A 416 -12.44 -8.08 15.04
CA SER A 416 -11.58 -7.92 16.23
C SER A 416 -10.30 -7.15 15.90
N ARG A 417 -10.01 -6.95 14.62
CA ARG A 417 -8.80 -6.27 14.16
C ARG A 417 -9.16 -5.03 13.35
N GLY A 418 -8.58 -3.91 13.77
CA GLY A 418 -8.77 -2.63 13.13
C GLY A 418 -7.95 -1.59 13.87
N ALA A 419 -6.84 -1.14 13.27
CA ALA A 419 -5.97 -0.17 13.89
C ALA A 419 -6.56 1.25 13.88
N ASP A 420 -6.33 1.99 14.95
CA ASP A 420 -6.42 3.44 14.93
C ASP A 420 -5.23 4.01 14.13
N VAL A 421 -5.51 4.92 13.20
CA VAL A 421 -4.51 5.42 12.26
C VAL A 421 -4.31 6.92 12.42
N THR A 422 -3.06 7.35 12.48
CA THR A 422 -2.69 8.77 12.40
C THR A 422 -1.66 8.96 11.30
N ILE A 423 -1.99 9.77 10.29
CA ILE A 423 -1.07 10.18 9.21
C ILE A 423 -0.94 11.70 9.29
N ARG A 424 0.28 12.19 9.54
CA ARG A 424 0.50 13.61 9.80
C ARG A 424 1.81 14.13 9.22
N ASN A 425 1.78 15.35 8.67
CA ASN A 425 2.96 16.04 8.16
C ASN A 425 3.74 15.17 7.16
N CYS A 426 3.01 14.56 6.21
CA CYS A 426 3.56 13.71 5.16
C CYS A 426 3.40 14.35 3.79
N THR A 427 4.34 14.08 2.90
CA THR A 427 4.26 14.47 1.48
C THR A 427 4.16 13.22 0.62
N VAL A 428 3.18 13.19 -0.29
CA VAL A 428 2.96 12.09 -1.26
C VAL A 428 2.89 12.69 -2.65
N ARG A 429 3.80 12.26 -3.55
CA ARG A 429 3.82 12.78 -4.92
C ARG A 429 4.55 11.84 -5.88
N TYR A 430 4.34 12.06 -7.17
CA TYR A 430 5.02 11.38 -8.27
C TYR A 430 4.71 9.88 -8.39
N ASN A 431 3.78 9.39 -7.60
CA ASN A 431 3.41 7.98 -7.62
C ASN A 431 2.28 7.67 -8.62
N ARG A 432 2.28 6.45 -9.07
CA ARG A 432 1.13 5.83 -9.70
C ARG A 432 0.14 5.41 -8.61
N ALA A 433 -1.15 5.40 -8.90
CA ALA A 433 -2.28 5.07 -8.03
C ALA A 433 -2.64 6.20 -7.03
N ARG A 434 -3.12 5.86 -5.85
CA ARG A 434 -3.70 6.80 -4.89
C ARG A 434 -2.64 7.32 -3.92
N SER A 435 -2.94 8.44 -3.24
CA SER A 435 -2.09 8.80 -2.11
C SER A 435 -2.34 7.85 -0.94
N LEU A 436 -3.61 7.67 -0.53
CA LEU A 436 -3.97 6.79 0.58
C LEU A 436 -5.19 5.92 0.20
N LEU A 437 -5.16 4.64 0.60
CA LEU A 437 -6.33 3.76 0.63
C LEU A 437 -6.60 3.36 2.09
N LEU A 438 -7.79 3.69 2.60
CA LEU A 438 -8.12 3.58 4.01
C LEU A 438 -9.38 2.75 4.22
N SER A 439 -9.23 1.58 4.84
CA SER A 439 -10.31 0.64 5.13
C SER A 439 -10.03 -0.07 6.46
N THR A 440 -10.36 0.58 7.60
CA THR A 440 -10.11 0.03 8.94
C THR A 440 -11.28 0.28 9.88
N TYR A 441 -11.51 -0.63 10.83
CA TYR A 441 -12.49 -0.47 11.91
C TYR A 441 -12.08 0.54 12.99
N GLY A 442 -10.85 1.04 12.98
CA GLY A 442 -10.36 2.05 13.91
C GLY A 442 -10.79 3.48 13.57
N ASP A 443 -10.36 4.41 14.42
CA ASP A 443 -10.45 5.83 14.15
C ASP A 443 -9.27 6.29 13.30
N VAL A 444 -9.51 7.09 12.25
CA VAL A 444 -8.48 7.56 11.31
C VAL A 444 -8.38 9.08 11.35
N LEU A 445 -7.16 9.59 11.47
CA LEU A 445 -6.83 11.01 11.35
C LEU A 445 -5.77 11.20 10.27
N VAL A 446 -6.09 12.02 9.26
CA VAL A 446 -5.15 12.49 8.22
C VAL A 446 -5.09 14.00 8.30
N GLU A 447 -3.96 14.56 8.69
CA GLU A 447 -3.84 16.01 8.85
C GLU A 447 -2.46 16.56 8.43
N ASP A 448 -2.45 17.82 8.01
CA ASP A 448 -1.24 18.58 7.68
C ASP A 448 -0.35 17.91 6.62
N CYS A 449 -0.94 17.25 5.61
CA CYS A 449 -0.25 16.52 4.56
C CYS A 449 -0.41 17.20 3.19
N ASP A 450 0.57 16.96 2.29
CA ASP A 450 0.57 17.39 0.88
C ASP A 450 0.42 16.18 -0.04
N PHE A 451 -0.57 16.21 -0.95
CA PHE A 451 -0.90 15.10 -1.85
C PHE A 451 -0.89 15.52 -3.31
N ALA A 452 -0.21 14.74 -4.17
CA ALA A 452 -0.13 14.97 -5.62
C ALA A 452 0.08 13.67 -6.42
N SER A 453 -0.77 12.66 -6.20
CA SER A 453 -0.73 11.35 -6.86
C SER A 453 -1.38 11.35 -8.25
N GLN A 454 -1.16 10.29 -9.05
CA GLN A 454 -1.79 10.13 -10.35
C GLN A 454 -3.30 9.93 -10.28
N MET A 455 -3.79 9.15 -9.32
CA MET A 455 -5.21 8.85 -9.12
C MET A 455 -5.81 9.69 -7.98
N SER A 456 -6.79 9.16 -7.27
CA SER A 456 -7.43 9.84 -6.13
C SER A 456 -6.43 10.19 -5.03
N GLY A 457 -6.70 11.28 -4.30
CA GLY A 457 -5.94 11.65 -3.11
C GLY A 457 -6.18 10.64 -1.99
N ILE A 458 -7.40 10.54 -1.52
CA ILE A 458 -7.79 9.58 -0.48
C ILE A 458 -8.94 8.74 -0.99
N CYS A 459 -8.74 7.43 -1.01
CA CYS A 459 -9.75 6.44 -1.32
C CYS A 459 -10.18 5.72 -0.04
N VAL A 460 -11.49 5.60 0.18
CA VAL A 460 -12.10 4.83 1.26
C VAL A 460 -12.99 3.80 0.60
N SER A 461 -12.64 2.52 0.73
CA SER A 461 -13.28 1.45 -0.01
C SER A 461 -13.64 0.26 0.88
N GLY A 462 -14.12 -0.78 0.28
CA GLY A 462 -14.35 -2.12 0.79
C GLY A 462 -14.71 -2.99 -0.39
N ASP A 463 -14.00 -4.10 -0.58
CA ASP A 463 -14.12 -4.93 -1.78
C ASP A 463 -14.12 -6.42 -1.42
N ALA A 464 -15.24 -7.08 -1.61
CA ALA A 464 -15.38 -8.53 -1.42
C ALA A 464 -15.40 -9.31 -2.75
N ASN A 465 -14.99 -8.69 -3.89
CA ASN A 465 -15.18 -9.28 -5.21
C ASN A 465 -13.93 -9.30 -6.10
N PHE A 466 -12.95 -8.43 -5.85
CA PHE A 466 -11.76 -8.32 -6.71
C PHE A 466 -10.45 -8.40 -5.91
N TRP A 467 -10.16 -7.42 -5.04
CA TRP A 467 -8.97 -7.45 -4.19
C TRP A 467 -9.20 -8.12 -2.83
N TYR A 468 -10.47 -8.26 -2.43
CA TYR A 468 -10.89 -8.84 -1.15
C TYR A 468 -10.31 -8.09 0.06
N GLU A 469 -10.23 -6.79 -0.06
CA GLU A 469 -9.78 -5.87 0.99
C GLU A 469 -10.98 -5.44 1.83
N SER A 470 -10.95 -5.73 3.12
CA SER A 470 -12.03 -5.43 4.06
C SER A 470 -11.69 -4.26 4.96
N GLY A 471 -12.69 -3.68 5.59
CA GLY A 471 -12.54 -2.64 6.60
C GLY A 471 -13.59 -1.55 6.50
N ARG A 472 -14.76 -1.86 6.99
CA ARG A 472 -15.80 -0.85 7.19
C ARG A 472 -15.33 0.20 8.18
N THR A 473 -15.26 1.47 7.77
CA THR A 473 -14.69 2.52 8.60
C THR A 473 -15.66 3.01 9.67
N LYS A 474 -15.13 3.27 10.88
CA LYS A 474 -15.87 3.81 12.01
C LYS A 474 -15.92 5.34 11.97
N ASN A 475 -14.77 5.98 11.85
CA ASN A 475 -14.64 7.43 11.83
C ASN A 475 -13.34 7.84 11.13
N ILE A 476 -13.46 8.66 10.10
CA ILE A 476 -12.31 9.22 9.38
C ILE A 476 -12.39 10.74 9.46
N VAL A 477 -11.31 11.38 9.86
CA VAL A 477 -11.14 12.83 9.84
C VAL A 477 -9.96 13.19 8.94
N ILE A 478 -10.24 13.94 7.88
CA ILE A 478 -9.27 14.43 6.88
C ILE A 478 -9.29 15.95 6.96
N ARG A 479 -8.25 16.55 7.53
CA ARG A 479 -8.27 18.00 7.78
C ARG A 479 -6.94 18.68 7.53
N ASN A 480 -7.00 19.96 7.16
CA ASN A 480 -5.84 20.84 6.97
C ASN A 480 -4.81 20.30 5.96
N ASN A 481 -5.24 19.48 5.02
CA ASN A 481 -4.36 18.93 4.00
C ASN A 481 -4.38 19.80 2.74
N LYS A 482 -3.36 19.64 1.92
CA LYS A 482 -3.26 20.23 0.60
C LYS A 482 -3.28 19.15 -0.47
N PHE A 483 -4.15 19.33 -1.45
CA PHE A 483 -4.28 18.44 -2.61
C PHE A 483 -3.95 19.24 -3.87
N THR A 484 -3.02 18.75 -4.70
CA THR A 484 -2.55 19.50 -5.87
C THR A 484 -2.55 18.63 -7.13
N ASP A 485 -3.39 18.97 -8.10
CA ASP A 485 -3.47 18.33 -9.42
C ASP A 485 -3.42 16.82 -9.39
N LEU A 486 -4.29 16.21 -8.60
CA LEU A 486 -4.48 14.74 -8.58
C LEU A 486 -5.39 14.31 -9.73
N ALA A 487 -5.61 13.01 -9.88
CA ALA A 487 -6.48 12.43 -10.90
C ALA A 487 -6.03 12.76 -12.34
N ILE A 488 -4.72 12.82 -12.58
CA ILE A 488 -4.13 13.16 -13.88
C ILE A 488 -4.14 12.00 -14.88
N GLY A 489 -4.58 10.79 -14.47
CA GLY A 489 -4.71 9.64 -15.36
C GLY A 489 -5.40 8.48 -14.66
N ALA A 490 -6.46 7.96 -15.29
CA ALA A 490 -7.20 6.77 -14.84
C ALA A 490 -8.16 6.31 -15.94
N ASN A 491 -8.69 5.08 -15.81
CA ASN A 491 -9.69 4.51 -16.73
C ASN A 491 -11.11 5.07 -16.56
N GLY A 492 -11.30 6.05 -15.70
CA GLY A 492 -12.58 6.71 -15.43
C GLY A 492 -12.40 7.85 -14.45
N PRO A 493 -13.47 8.64 -14.18
CA PRO A 493 -13.37 9.75 -13.26
C PRO A 493 -12.88 9.30 -11.89
N GLN A 494 -11.92 10.05 -11.35
CA GLN A 494 -11.41 9.93 -10.00
C GLN A 494 -11.76 11.18 -9.21
N ALA A 495 -12.11 11.03 -7.93
CA ALA A 495 -12.30 12.16 -7.02
C ALA A 495 -11.09 12.33 -6.11
N ILE A 496 -10.86 13.54 -5.64
CA ILE A 496 -9.81 13.85 -4.67
C ILE A 496 -10.06 13.08 -3.35
N LEU A 497 -11.30 13.13 -2.85
CA LEU A 497 -11.83 12.22 -1.84
C LEU A 497 -12.82 11.28 -2.51
N GLN A 498 -12.47 10.00 -2.60
CA GLN A 498 -13.31 8.98 -3.20
C GLN A 498 -13.72 7.95 -2.14
N ILE A 499 -15.01 7.93 -1.81
CA ILE A 499 -15.60 6.95 -0.89
C ILE A 499 -16.50 6.04 -1.71
N ASP A 500 -16.00 4.86 -2.05
CA ASP A 500 -16.63 4.01 -3.05
C ASP A 500 -16.52 2.51 -2.71
N PRO A 501 -17.30 2.03 -1.71
CA PRO A 501 -17.36 0.60 -1.45
C PRO A 501 -17.92 -0.13 -2.68
N GLU A 502 -17.37 -1.29 -2.99
CA GLU A 502 -17.66 -2.06 -4.20
C GLU A 502 -19.02 -2.78 -4.12
N ILE A 503 -20.11 -2.00 -4.13
CA ILE A 503 -21.47 -2.50 -4.10
C ILE A 503 -22.06 -2.42 -5.51
N PRO A 504 -22.57 -3.54 -6.09
CA PRO A 504 -23.23 -3.56 -7.39
C PRO A 504 -24.42 -2.58 -7.45
N THR A 505 -24.63 -1.94 -8.60
CA THR A 505 -25.68 -0.92 -8.77
C THR A 505 -27.06 -1.40 -8.35
N LYS A 506 -27.41 -2.65 -8.70
CA LYS A 506 -28.73 -3.26 -8.42
C LYS A 506 -29.05 -3.47 -6.93
N THR A 507 -28.05 -3.43 -6.06
CA THR A 507 -28.20 -3.68 -4.61
C THR A 507 -27.91 -2.45 -3.75
N ARG A 508 -27.69 -1.29 -4.38
CA ARG A 508 -27.49 -0.01 -3.67
C ARG A 508 -28.79 0.46 -3.03
N GLY A 509 -28.69 1.11 -1.89
CA GLY A 509 -29.80 1.72 -1.16
C GLY A 509 -29.28 2.50 0.04
N ASN A 510 -30.16 3.31 0.66
CA ASN A 510 -29.82 4.17 1.80
C ASN A 510 -30.30 3.62 3.16
N ASP A 511 -30.77 2.39 3.21
CA ASP A 511 -31.20 1.70 4.44
C ASP A 511 -30.04 1.06 5.22
N PHE A 512 -28.85 1.05 4.62
CA PHE A 512 -27.59 0.62 5.23
C PHE A 512 -26.44 1.43 4.65
N HIS A 513 -25.56 1.92 5.53
CA HIS A 513 -24.35 2.61 5.14
C HIS A 513 -23.11 1.79 5.51
N TYR A 514 -22.29 1.48 4.52
CA TYR A 514 -21.10 0.66 4.73
C TYR A 514 -20.08 1.38 5.61
N HIS A 515 -19.81 2.67 5.33
CA HIS A 515 -18.97 3.51 6.17
C HIS A 515 -19.82 4.33 7.15
N ASN A 516 -19.31 4.54 8.38
CA ASN A 516 -20.11 5.23 9.40
C ASN A 516 -19.95 6.76 9.29
N ARG A 517 -18.79 7.32 9.58
CA ARG A 517 -18.57 8.76 9.61
C ARG A 517 -17.31 9.16 8.87
N VAL A 518 -17.41 10.18 8.00
CA VAL A 518 -16.28 10.81 7.31
C VAL A 518 -16.37 12.33 7.41
N VAL A 519 -15.27 12.98 7.79
CA VAL A 519 -15.13 14.43 7.84
C VAL A 519 -14.01 14.85 6.90
N PHE A 520 -14.29 15.78 6.00
CA PHE A 520 -13.35 16.42 5.09
C PHE A 520 -13.42 17.94 5.32
N SER A 521 -12.48 18.48 6.13
CA SER A 521 -12.62 19.86 6.60
C SER A 521 -11.31 20.64 6.62
N GLY A 522 -11.38 21.95 6.33
CA GLY A 522 -10.24 22.86 6.38
C GLY A 522 -9.14 22.54 5.36
N ASN A 523 -9.44 21.74 4.33
CA ASN A 523 -8.46 21.36 3.31
C ASN A 523 -8.39 22.41 2.19
N THR A 524 -7.23 22.51 1.54
CA THR A 524 -7.06 23.27 0.30
C THR A 524 -6.93 22.30 -0.86
N VAL A 525 -7.83 22.37 -1.83
CA VAL A 525 -7.85 21.52 -3.02
C VAL A 525 -7.64 22.42 -4.24
N SER A 526 -6.50 22.28 -4.90
CA SER A 526 -6.17 22.96 -6.15
C SER A 526 -6.04 21.91 -7.26
N THR A 527 -7.01 21.81 -8.15
CA THR A 527 -7.02 20.80 -9.21
C THR A 527 -7.72 21.30 -10.47
N PHE A 528 -7.42 20.67 -11.59
CA PHE A 528 -7.90 21.02 -12.94
C PHE A 528 -9.22 20.31 -13.31
N ASP A 529 -9.46 19.11 -12.79
CA ASP A 529 -10.67 18.35 -13.10
C ASP A 529 -11.84 18.73 -12.19
N SER A 530 -13.04 18.24 -12.51
CA SER A 530 -14.26 18.74 -11.88
C SER A 530 -14.58 18.08 -10.55
N GLN A 531 -14.34 16.76 -10.40
CA GLN A 531 -14.82 16.01 -9.26
C GLN A 531 -13.85 16.07 -8.07
N ILE A 532 -14.26 16.74 -6.99
CA ILE A 532 -13.48 16.81 -5.75
C ILE A 532 -13.91 15.72 -4.76
N VAL A 533 -15.21 15.57 -4.53
CA VAL A 533 -15.74 14.53 -3.64
C VAL A 533 -16.71 13.64 -4.41
N TYR A 534 -16.43 12.34 -4.35
CA TYR A 534 -17.41 11.31 -4.65
C TYR A 534 -17.60 10.44 -3.41
N ALA A 535 -18.83 10.33 -2.93
CA ALA A 535 -19.11 9.55 -1.74
C ALA A 535 -20.38 8.72 -1.89
N ARG A 536 -20.31 7.46 -1.50
CA ARG A 536 -21.41 6.52 -1.50
C ARG A 536 -21.42 5.68 -0.23
N SER A 537 -22.64 5.44 0.28
CA SER A 537 -22.87 4.55 1.43
C SER A 537 -22.14 4.98 2.70
N VAL A 538 -22.24 6.28 3.04
CA VAL A 538 -21.68 6.90 4.25
C VAL A 538 -22.82 7.32 5.17
N GLY A 539 -22.77 6.92 6.44
CA GLY A 539 -23.81 7.27 7.43
C GLY A 539 -23.82 8.76 7.76
N THR A 540 -22.67 9.36 8.00
CA THR A 540 -22.50 10.81 8.24
C THR A 540 -21.32 11.33 7.45
N LEU A 541 -21.55 12.27 6.56
CA LEU A 541 -20.53 12.93 5.74
C LEU A 541 -20.52 14.44 6.01
N ASP A 542 -19.38 14.96 6.46
CA ASP A 542 -19.18 16.39 6.69
C ASP A 542 -18.09 16.92 5.76
N ILE A 543 -18.47 17.87 4.88
CA ILE A 543 -17.58 18.56 3.93
C ILE A 543 -17.62 20.03 4.31
N SER A 544 -16.67 20.51 5.13
CA SER A 544 -16.76 21.85 5.71
C SER A 544 -15.45 22.63 5.66
N ASP A 545 -15.58 23.94 5.52
CA ASP A 545 -14.48 24.93 5.63
C ASP A 545 -13.31 24.67 4.67
N ASN A 546 -13.55 24.01 3.53
CA ASN A 546 -12.52 23.74 2.53
C ASN A 546 -12.40 24.88 1.51
N ILE A 547 -11.24 25.03 0.91
CA ILE A 547 -10.96 26.00 -0.17
C ILE A 547 -10.75 25.22 -1.45
N PHE A 548 -11.57 25.50 -2.49
CA PHE A 548 -11.49 24.85 -3.79
C PHE A 548 -10.97 25.83 -4.85
N ILE A 549 -9.95 25.41 -5.59
CA ILE A 549 -9.25 26.24 -6.58
C ILE A 549 -9.15 25.49 -7.90
N ASP A 550 -9.64 26.11 -8.98
CA ASP A 550 -9.39 25.64 -10.35
C ASP A 550 -7.95 25.98 -10.73
N SER A 551 -7.08 24.98 -10.76
CA SER A 551 -5.64 25.15 -11.01
C SER A 551 -5.35 25.54 -12.48
N LYS A 552 -6.20 25.13 -13.40
CA LYS A 552 -6.01 25.30 -14.87
C LYS A 552 -4.72 24.67 -15.40
N SER A 553 -4.13 23.75 -14.66
CA SER A 553 -2.85 23.11 -15.04
C SER A 553 -2.99 22.22 -16.27
N TYR A 554 -4.17 21.60 -16.43
CA TYR A 554 -4.51 20.71 -17.53
C TYR A 554 -5.94 20.92 -18.00
N ALA A 555 -6.28 20.43 -19.18
CA ALA A 555 -7.67 20.29 -19.60
C ALA A 555 -8.37 19.19 -18.77
N PRO A 556 -9.65 19.35 -18.40
CA PRO A 556 -10.38 18.31 -17.70
C PRO A 556 -10.41 16.98 -18.50
N LEU A 557 -10.09 15.88 -17.86
CA LEU A 557 -10.20 14.54 -18.45
C LEU A 557 -11.66 14.08 -18.55
N PHE A 558 -12.47 14.42 -17.55
CA PHE A 558 -13.86 14.02 -17.45
C PHE A 558 -14.76 15.26 -17.24
N PRO A 559 -14.97 16.10 -18.27
CA PRO A 559 -15.75 17.31 -18.14
C PRO A 559 -17.22 17.00 -17.82
N GLY A 560 -17.89 17.93 -17.10
CA GLY A 560 -19.31 17.79 -16.74
C GLY A 560 -19.57 16.87 -15.56
N GLN A 561 -18.55 16.49 -14.78
CA GLN A 561 -18.75 15.84 -13.49
C GLN A 561 -19.13 16.88 -12.42
N PRO A 562 -20.04 16.54 -11.48
CA PRO A 562 -20.33 17.42 -10.35
C PRO A 562 -19.10 17.57 -9.45
N VAL A 563 -18.94 18.76 -8.82
CA VAL A 563 -17.83 19.02 -7.91
C VAL A 563 -17.91 18.14 -6.64
N ILE A 564 -19.12 17.93 -6.17
CA ILE A 564 -19.46 17.00 -5.08
C ILE A 564 -20.58 16.10 -5.59
N ASP A 565 -20.38 14.80 -5.50
CA ASP A 565 -21.34 13.77 -5.90
C ASP A 565 -21.56 12.82 -4.73
N VAL A 566 -22.75 12.86 -4.11
CA VAL A 566 -23.10 12.06 -2.95
C VAL A 566 -24.30 11.17 -3.25
N GLN A 567 -24.14 9.88 -2.99
CA GLN A 567 -25.15 8.87 -3.34
C GLN A 567 -25.39 7.89 -2.19
N PHE A 568 -26.65 7.60 -1.90
CA PHE A 568 -27.03 6.60 -0.89
C PHE A 568 -26.35 6.87 0.47
N CYS A 569 -26.28 8.15 0.89
CA CYS A 569 -25.70 8.55 2.16
C CYS A 569 -26.78 8.91 3.17
N GLY A 570 -26.44 8.85 4.45
CA GLY A 570 -27.31 9.29 5.55
C GLY A 570 -27.32 10.81 5.67
N ASP A 571 -26.76 11.35 6.74
CA ASP A 571 -26.67 12.78 7.00
C ASP A 571 -25.45 13.38 6.28
N VAL A 572 -25.69 14.30 5.33
CA VAL A 572 -24.66 15.00 4.57
C VAL A 572 -24.69 16.48 4.92
N THR A 573 -23.54 17.03 5.31
CA THR A 573 -23.33 18.45 5.58
C THR A 573 -22.30 19.01 4.61
N ILE A 574 -22.65 20.10 3.90
CA ILE A 574 -21.75 20.83 2.97
C ILE A 574 -21.82 22.30 3.40
N LYS A 575 -20.88 22.78 4.23
CA LYS A 575 -20.95 24.10 4.86
C LYS A 575 -19.62 24.83 4.92
N GLY A 576 -19.66 26.14 4.78
CA GLY A 576 -18.50 27.01 4.95
C GLY A 576 -17.40 26.82 3.90
N ASN A 577 -17.68 26.11 2.79
CA ASN A 577 -16.68 25.86 1.76
C ASN A 577 -16.53 27.07 0.82
N ASP A 578 -15.30 27.43 0.48
CA ASP A 578 -14.98 28.55 -0.43
C ASP A 578 -14.84 28.04 -1.87
N PHE A 579 -15.83 28.34 -2.72
CA PHE A 579 -15.84 28.08 -4.17
C PHE A 579 -15.50 29.32 -5.00
N SER A 580 -15.10 30.45 -4.39
CA SER A 580 -14.86 31.71 -5.10
C SER A 580 -13.79 31.64 -6.20
N LYS A 581 -12.88 30.66 -6.11
CA LYS A 581 -11.82 30.39 -7.09
C LYS A 581 -12.06 29.13 -7.91
N TRP A 582 -13.24 28.55 -7.78
CA TRP A 582 -13.63 27.35 -8.52
C TRP A 582 -14.31 27.68 -9.84
N LYS A 583 -14.65 26.67 -10.62
CA LYS A 583 -15.35 26.79 -11.91
C LYS A 583 -16.74 27.36 -11.73
N PRO A 584 -17.17 28.33 -12.57
CA PRO A 584 -18.45 29.04 -12.37
C PRO A 584 -19.70 28.18 -12.64
N ASP A 585 -19.54 27.08 -13.39
CA ASP A 585 -20.59 26.14 -13.77
C ASP A 585 -20.63 24.89 -12.88
N ALA A 586 -20.04 24.98 -11.69
CA ALA A 586 -20.01 23.88 -10.74
C ALA A 586 -21.41 23.57 -10.20
N GLU A 587 -21.69 22.28 -10.02
CA GLU A 587 -22.94 21.77 -9.45
C GLU A 587 -22.66 20.66 -8.43
N ILE A 588 -23.60 20.43 -7.53
CA ILE A 588 -23.57 19.36 -6.55
C ILE A 588 -24.61 18.32 -6.96
N SER A 589 -24.23 17.05 -7.06
CA SER A 589 -25.16 15.94 -7.28
C SER A 589 -25.49 15.27 -5.95
N VAL A 590 -26.78 15.12 -5.67
CA VAL A 590 -27.31 14.43 -4.49
C VAL A 590 -28.30 13.39 -4.96
N HIS A 591 -28.01 12.11 -4.74
CA HIS A 591 -28.88 11.03 -5.16
C HIS A 591 -29.19 10.08 -4.00
N ASP A 592 -30.47 9.92 -3.70
CA ASP A 592 -31.02 9.00 -2.68
C ASP A 592 -30.28 9.10 -1.31
N CYS A 593 -30.12 10.33 -0.80
CA CYS A 593 -29.58 10.61 0.53
C CYS A 593 -30.71 10.90 1.53
N VAL A 594 -30.51 10.54 2.81
CA VAL A 594 -31.54 10.70 3.85
C VAL A 594 -31.76 12.18 4.19
N LYS A 595 -30.66 12.91 4.43
CA LYS A 595 -30.69 14.34 4.75
C LYS A 595 -29.48 15.05 4.17
N VAL A 596 -29.72 16.23 3.58
CA VAL A 596 -28.61 17.06 3.07
C VAL A 596 -28.78 18.50 3.53
N GLU A 597 -27.73 19.04 4.18
CA GLU A 597 -27.63 20.45 4.53
C GLU A 597 -26.51 21.08 3.67
N ASN A 598 -26.85 22.13 2.89
CA ASN A 598 -25.92 22.76 1.96
C ASN A 598 -26.07 24.29 2.02
N ASP A 599 -24.96 25.02 2.23
CA ASP A 599 -24.91 26.47 2.17
C ASP A 599 -23.97 27.02 1.06
N SER A 600 -23.48 26.14 0.17
CA SER A 600 -22.52 26.51 -0.89
C SER A 600 -23.04 27.53 -1.89
N GLY A 601 -24.35 27.65 -2.04
CA GLY A 601 -24.98 28.45 -3.10
C GLY A 601 -24.90 27.83 -4.49
N LEU A 602 -24.29 26.67 -4.66
CA LEU A 602 -24.20 25.95 -5.93
C LEU A 602 -25.52 25.24 -6.26
N PRO A 603 -25.87 25.09 -7.55
CA PRO A 603 -27.01 24.29 -7.98
C PRO A 603 -26.92 22.86 -7.46
N VAL A 604 -28.05 22.35 -6.98
CA VAL A 604 -28.18 20.94 -6.54
C VAL A 604 -29.01 20.19 -7.56
N ILE A 605 -28.48 19.10 -8.07
CA ILE A 605 -29.16 18.20 -9.01
C ILE A 605 -29.33 16.82 -8.39
N ASP A 606 -30.35 16.11 -8.81
CA ASP A 606 -30.55 14.69 -8.51
C ASP A 606 -30.32 13.89 -9.79
N LYS A 607 -29.12 13.35 -9.94
CA LYS A 607 -28.73 12.61 -11.15
C LYS A 607 -27.73 11.52 -10.80
N PRO A 608 -28.06 10.24 -11.08
CA PRO A 608 -27.09 9.16 -10.96
C PRO A 608 -25.92 9.38 -11.92
N ASN A 609 -24.71 9.06 -11.46
CA ASN A 609 -23.51 9.20 -12.26
C ASN A 609 -23.24 7.90 -13.05
N PRO A 610 -23.39 7.89 -14.39
CA PRO A 610 -23.25 6.66 -15.19
C PRO A 610 -21.82 6.09 -15.17
N TYR A 611 -20.79 6.90 -14.92
CA TYR A 611 -19.42 6.42 -14.78
C TYR A 611 -19.17 5.63 -13.48
N ARG A 612 -20.12 5.68 -12.55
CA ARG A 612 -20.04 5.04 -11.24
C ARG A 612 -20.94 3.81 -11.12
N GLU A 613 -21.52 3.36 -12.22
CA GLU A 613 -22.31 2.13 -12.25
C GLU A 613 -21.41 0.88 -12.22
N ARG A 614 -21.82 -0.12 -11.44
CA ARG A 614 -21.16 -1.42 -11.29
C ARG A 614 -22.16 -2.52 -11.57
N ASN A 615 -22.14 -3.05 -12.78
CA ASN A 615 -23.16 -3.97 -13.30
C ASN A 615 -22.71 -5.44 -13.26
N TRP A 616 -22.06 -5.88 -12.19
CA TRP A 616 -21.71 -7.28 -11.99
C TRP A 616 -22.58 -8.00 -10.96
#